data_209fe444b96bbe0df556fac4060dd6e6
#
_entry.id   209fe444b96bbe0df556fac4060dd6e6
#
_cell.length_a   1.000
_cell.length_b   1.000
_cell.length_c   1.000
_cell.angle_alpha   90.00
_cell.angle_beta   90.00
_cell.angle_gamma   90.00
#
_symmetry.space_group_name_H-M   'P 1'
#
loop_
_entity.id
_entity.type
_entity.pdbx_description
1 polymer ?
#
loop_
_entity_poly.entity_id
_entity_poly.type
_entity_poly.pdbx_seq_one_letter_code
_entity_poly.pdbx_strand_id
1 'polypeptide(L)' 'MFYKVKFHAAEDVQEFVNAASRCDFDIDIFYNRIIIDAKSILGVLSMDLTRVMTVKCYGEDKNFNKTIAKFAVV' A
#
# COMPACT_ATOMS: atom_id res chain seq x y z
N MET A 1 12.36 2.45 -1.03
CA MET A 1 11.76 2.52 -2.36
C MET A 1 10.33 3.04 -2.25
N PHE A 2 9.95 3.94 -3.15
CA PHE A 2 8.65 4.61 -3.10
C PHE A 2 7.83 4.26 -4.33
N TYR A 3 6.52 4.09 -4.12
CA TYR A 3 5.55 3.88 -5.20
C TYR A 3 4.35 4.79 -4.97
N LYS A 4 3.76 5.27 -6.06
CA LYS A 4 2.49 5.98 -5.98
C LYS A 4 1.39 5.04 -6.44
N VAL A 5 0.35 4.93 -5.63
CA VAL A 5 -0.73 3.99 -5.85
C VAL A 5 -2.09 4.66 -5.70
N LYS A 6 -3.08 4.08 -6.35
CA LYS A 6 -4.48 4.46 -6.16
C LYS A 6 -5.33 3.20 -6.15
N PHE A 7 -6.22 3.12 -5.15
CA PHE A 7 -7.17 2.02 -5.04
C PHE A 7 -8.52 2.46 -5.57
N HIS A 8 -9.23 1.55 -6.22
CA HIS A 8 -10.53 1.84 -6.81
C HIS A 8 -11.66 1.13 -6.08
N ALA A 9 -11.35 0.18 -5.21
CA ALA A 9 -12.34 -0.58 -4.46
C ALA A 9 -11.71 -1.13 -3.18
N ALA A 10 -12.57 -1.53 -2.22
CA ALA A 10 -12.09 -2.12 -0.97
C ALA A 10 -11.33 -3.42 -1.21
N GLU A 11 -11.68 -4.17 -2.26
CA GLU A 11 -10.96 -5.40 -2.63
C GLU A 11 -9.49 -5.12 -2.98
N ASP A 12 -9.22 -3.98 -3.59
CA ASP A 12 -7.85 -3.58 -3.92
C ASP A 12 -7.04 -3.39 -2.65
N VAL A 13 -7.64 -2.74 -1.64
CA VAL A 13 -7.00 -2.54 -0.35
C VAL A 13 -6.71 -3.88 0.33
N GLN A 14 -7.66 -4.81 0.29
CA GLN A 14 -7.49 -6.12 0.88
C GLN A 14 -6.32 -6.87 0.22
N GLU A 15 -6.25 -6.83 -1.09
CA GLU A 15 -5.16 -7.46 -1.84
C GLU A 15 -3.81 -6.84 -1.48
N PHE A 16 -3.76 -5.52 -1.41
CA PHE A 16 -2.55 -4.78 -1.06
C PHE A 16 -2.08 -5.13 0.35
N VAL A 17 -2.98 -5.09 1.33
CA VAL A 17 -2.64 -5.38 2.72
C VAL A 17 -2.20 -6.83 2.88
N ASN A 18 -2.86 -7.76 2.22
CA ASN A 18 -2.48 -9.17 2.26
C ASN A 18 -1.06 -9.36 1.72
N ALA A 19 -0.73 -8.72 0.61
CA ALA A 19 0.61 -8.82 0.04
C ALA A 19 1.66 -8.19 0.96
N ALA A 20 1.36 -7.03 1.54
CA ALA A 20 2.26 -6.35 2.47
C ALA A 20 2.51 -7.20 3.72
N SER A 21 1.48 -7.88 4.21
CA SER A 21 1.57 -8.71 5.41
C SER A 21 2.48 -9.92 5.25
N ARG A 22 2.74 -10.36 4.01
CA ARG A 22 3.66 -11.47 3.73
C ARG A 22 5.13 -11.05 3.72
N CYS A 23 5.38 -9.75 3.70
CA CYS A 23 6.75 -9.23 3.71
C CYS A 23 7.30 -9.21 5.12
N ASP A 24 8.58 -9.48 5.27
CA ASP A 24 9.25 -9.47 6.58
C ASP A 24 9.94 -8.14 6.90
N PHE A 25 9.63 -7.11 6.13
CA PHE A 25 10.11 -5.75 6.35
C PHE A 25 8.92 -4.79 6.47
N ASP A 26 9.20 -3.59 6.97
CA ASP A 26 8.17 -2.58 7.16
C ASP A 26 7.75 -1.97 5.83
N ILE A 27 6.47 -1.66 5.72
CA ILE A 27 5.90 -0.96 4.57
C ILE A 27 4.92 0.07 5.13
N ASP A 28 5.14 1.34 4.75
CA ASP A 28 4.25 2.43 5.13
C ASP A 28 3.46 2.89 3.91
N ILE A 29 2.22 3.28 4.15
CA ILE A 29 1.42 3.98 3.15
C ILE A 29 1.02 5.32 3.74
N PHE A 30 1.16 6.39 2.96
CA PHE A 30 0.89 7.72 3.48
C PHE A 30 0.30 8.65 2.44
N TYR A 31 -0.37 9.67 2.96
CA TYR A 31 -0.98 10.73 2.19
C TYR A 31 -0.97 11.97 3.10
N ASN A 32 -0.38 13.06 2.63
CA ASN A 32 -0.15 14.24 3.44
C ASN A 32 0.62 13.89 4.70
N ARG A 33 0.05 14.16 5.90
CA ARG A 33 0.68 13.89 7.18
C ARG A 33 0.23 12.59 7.82
N ILE A 34 -0.63 11.83 7.13
CA ILE A 34 -1.15 10.57 7.64
C ILE A 34 -0.25 9.46 7.16
N ILE A 35 0.36 8.75 8.11
CA ILE A 35 1.24 7.61 7.85
C ILE A 35 0.63 6.40 8.54
N ILE A 36 0.39 5.34 7.76
CA ILE A 36 -0.25 4.12 8.24
C ILE A 36 0.63 2.93 7.90
N ASP A 37 0.71 1.97 8.80
CA ASP A 37 1.33 0.68 8.53
C ASP A 37 0.51 -0.03 7.45
N ALA A 38 1.17 -0.35 6.33
CA ALA A 38 0.50 -0.99 5.18
C ALA A 38 -0.02 -2.40 5.50
N LYS A 39 0.40 -2.98 6.62
CA LYS A 39 -0.07 -4.29 7.07
C LYS A 39 -1.36 -4.19 7.90
N SER A 40 -1.84 -2.98 8.18
CA SER A 40 -3.05 -2.73 8.97
C SER A 40 -4.24 -2.49 8.04
N ILE A 41 -5.11 -3.49 7.90
CA ILE A 41 -6.29 -3.37 7.02
C ILE A 41 -7.22 -2.23 7.48
N LEU A 42 -7.48 -2.13 8.78
CA LEU A 42 -8.35 -1.08 9.30
C LEU A 42 -7.72 0.30 9.13
N GLY A 43 -6.41 0.39 9.33
CA GLY A 43 -5.69 1.65 9.14
C GLY A 43 -5.77 2.12 7.69
N VAL A 44 -5.49 1.24 6.74
CA VAL A 44 -5.51 1.62 5.33
C VAL A 44 -6.94 1.95 4.88
N LEU A 45 -7.94 1.20 5.33
CA LEU A 45 -9.33 1.49 4.98
C LEU A 45 -9.83 2.81 5.58
N SER A 46 -9.18 3.32 6.62
CA SER A 46 -9.54 4.61 7.22
C SER A 46 -9.01 5.80 6.41
N MET A 47 -8.13 5.56 5.45
CA MET A 47 -7.59 6.63 4.61
C MET A 47 -8.60 7.01 3.53
N ASP A 48 -8.41 8.21 2.95
CA ASP A 48 -9.21 8.64 1.80
C ASP A 48 -8.72 7.90 0.54
N LEU A 49 -9.40 6.83 0.19
CA LEU A 49 -9.03 5.96 -0.93
C LEU A 49 -9.20 6.62 -2.30
N THR A 50 -9.85 7.80 -2.37
CA THR A 50 -9.98 8.54 -3.62
C THR A 50 -8.70 9.25 -4.01
N ARG A 51 -7.72 9.30 -3.11
CA ARG A 51 -6.46 10.00 -3.30
C ARG A 51 -5.37 9.08 -3.78
N VAL A 52 -4.42 9.65 -4.51
CA VAL A 52 -3.15 8.98 -4.79
C VAL A 52 -2.33 8.96 -3.52
N MET A 53 -1.86 7.79 -3.13
CA MET A 53 -1.09 7.60 -1.92
C MET A 53 0.32 7.14 -2.26
N THR A 54 1.26 7.36 -1.34
CA THR A 54 2.63 6.93 -1.50
C THR A 54 2.89 5.74 -0.60
N VAL A 55 3.52 4.71 -1.17
CA VAL A 55 3.95 3.52 -0.44
C VAL A 55 5.46 3.54 -0.32
N LYS A 56 5.96 3.42 0.91
CA LYS A 56 7.40 3.33 1.18
C LYS A 56 7.72 1.94 1.68
N CYS A 57 8.59 1.24 0.94
CA CYS A 57 9.05 -0.10 1.29
C CYS A 57 10.44 -0.04 1.88
N TYR A 58 10.65 -0.73 2.99
CA TYR A 58 11.95 -0.82 3.67
C TYR A 58 12.68 -2.11 3.33
N GLY A 59 12.29 -2.75 2.25
CA GLY A 59 12.90 -3.94 1.71
C GLY A 59 12.36 -4.20 0.31
N GLU A 60 12.67 -5.37 -0.22
CA GLU A 60 12.23 -5.73 -1.57
C GLU A 60 11.69 -7.15 -1.59
N ASP A 61 10.55 -7.34 -2.27
CA ASP A 61 9.90 -8.62 -2.45
C ASP A 61 9.24 -8.64 -3.83
N LYS A 62 9.59 -9.63 -4.64
CA LYS A 62 9.09 -9.70 -6.02
C LYS A 62 7.58 -9.87 -6.11
N ASN A 63 7.00 -10.63 -5.18
CA ASN A 63 5.55 -10.85 -5.19
C ASN A 63 4.81 -9.58 -4.80
N PHE A 64 5.34 -8.85 -3.82
CA PHE A 64 4.77 -7.56 -3.44
C PHE A 64 4.88 -6.57 -4.59
N ASN A 65 6.01 -6.54 -5.28
CA ASN A 65 6.21 -5.65 -6.42
C ASN A 65 5.20 -5.91 -7.53
N LYS A 66 4.88 -7.18 -7.79
CA LYS A 66 3.85 -7.53 -8.77
C LYS A 66 2.46 -7.05 -8.36
N THR A 67 2.14 -7.18 -7.07
CA THR A 67 0.85 -6.71 -6.56
C THR A 67 0.75 -5.19 -6.64
N ILE A 68 1.79 -4.49 -6.21
CA ILE A 68 1.77 -3.02 -6.18
C ILE A 68 1.67 -2.45 -7.60
N ALA A 69 2.22 -3.15 -8.59
CA ALA A 69 2.15 -2.71 -9.99
C ALA A 69 0.71 -2.60 -10.49
N LYS A 70 -0.21 -3.37 -9.93
CA LYS A 70 -1.63 -3.30 -10.31
C LYS A 70 -2.27 -1.98 -9.90
N PHE A 71 -1.75 -1.34 -8.88
CA PHE A 71 -2.32 -0.11 -8.31
C PHE A 71 -1.45 1.11 -8.59
N ALA A 72 -0.30 0.92 -9.20
CA ALA A 72 0.64 1.99 -9.45
C ALA A 72 0.05 3.02 -10.42
N VAL A 73 0.29 4.30 -10.11
CA VAL A 73 -0.05 5.41 -11.00
C VAL A 73 1.24 6.09 -11.45
N VAL A 74 1.22 6.52 -12.69
CA VAL A 74 2.39 7.13 -13.33
C VAL A 74 2.33 8.63 -13.19
#